data_197d74499c3759fa6e91924818351511
#
_entry.id   197d74499c3759fa6e91924818351511
#
_cell.length_a   1.000
_cell.length_b   1.000
_cell.length_c   1.000
_cell.angle_alpha   90.00
_cell.angle_beta   90.00
_cell.angle_gamma   90.00
#
_symmetry.space_group_name_H-M   'P 1'
#
loop_
_entity.id
_entity.type
_entity.pdbx_description
1 polymer ?
#
loop_
_entity_poly.entity_id
_entity_poly.type
_entity_poly.pdbx_seq_one_letter_code
_entity_poly.pdbx_strand_id
1 'polypeptide(L)'
;MSDTQVTPVEEVQSEVLETTPEVAKVAPKGDHRDGAARKGGPRRDGSRGGIREEAKEFKEEMLEIARVTRVTAGGRQLRFRASIVIGDGKGRVGLGIGKSGEVQGAIEKAIRDAKKNLVTFNIVNGTIAHDVSVNFKASSLFLHPAHPGTGIIAGGAVRKICSVSGLRDVIAKQHGGSNSITNARVAMKAFSSLKPVSQIKSFSK
;
A
#
# COMPACT_ATOMS: atom_id res chain seq x y z
N MET A 1 25.10 54.43 14.33
CA MET A 1 24.37 55.30 13.40
C MET A 1 24.66 54.80 12.01
N SER A 2 23.75 54.04 11.46
CA SER A 2 23.59 53.78 10.02
C SER A 2 22.26 53.04 9.85
N ASP A 3 21.24 53.77 9.51
CA ASP A 3 19.89 53.32 9.22
C ASP A 3 19.89 52.53 7.91
N THR A 4 19.40 51.30 7.95
CA THR A 4 19.10 50.53 6.76
C THR A 4 17.58 50.52 6.55
N GLN A 5 17.12 51.32 5.59
CA GLN A 5 15.73 51.47 5.17
C GLN A 5 15.26 50.15 4.50
N VAL A 6 14.12 49.67 4.96
CA VAL A 6 13.35 48.58 4.35
C VAL A 6 12.37 49.22 3.36
N THR A 7 12.48 48.89 2.09
CA THR A 7 11.53 49.28 1.03
C THR A 7 10.39 48.23 0.97
N PRO A 8 9.12 48.66 0.81
CA PRO A 8 8.01 47.76 0.64
C PRO A 8 7.92 47.22 -0.79
N VAL A 9 7.57 45.95 -0.91
CA VAL A 9 7.36 45.25 -2.17
C VAL A 9 5.97 45.58 -2.70
N GLU A 10 5.92 46.15 -3.92
CA GLU A 10 4.69 46.44 -4.67
C GLU A 10 3.94 45.17 -5.06
N GLU A 11 2.62 45.22 -4.87
CA GLU A 11 1.62 44.29 -5.40
C GLU A 11 1.62 44.35 -6.94
N VAL A 12 1.88 43.21 -7.58
CA VAL A 12 1.63 43.03 -9.01
C VAL A 12 0.27 42.31 -9.17
N GLN A 13 -0.73 43.08 -9.55
CA GLN A 13 -2.03 42.61 -9.99
C GLN A 13 -1.86 41.89 -11.35
N SER A 14 -2.22 40.61 -11.41
CA SER A 14 -2.26 39.81 -12.64
C SER A 14 -3.60 40.00 -13.35
N GLU A 15 -3.62 40.60 -14.51
CA GLU A 15 -4.70 40.58 -15.46
C GLU A 15 -4.87 39.20 -16.05
N VAL A 16 -6.08 38.66 -15.87
CA VAL A 16 -6.53 37.38 -16.49
C VAL A 16 -7.08 37.72 -17.86
N LEU A 17 -6.38 37.35 -18.91
CA LEU A 17 -6.88 37.37 -20.29
C LEU A 17 -7.55 36.01 -20.58
N GLU A 18 -8.89 36.00 -20.62
CA GLU A 18 -9.71 34.95 -21.21
C GLU A 18 -9.53 34.93 -22.73
N THR A 19 -9.02 33.81 -23.26
CA THR A 19 -9.18 33.48 -24.68
C THR A 19 -9.65 32.05 -24.82
N THR A 20 -10.93 31.88 -25.04
CA THR A 20 -11.55 30.62 -25.52
C THR A 20 -11.38 30.49 -27.03
N PRO A 21 -10.88 29.36 -27.55
CA PRO A 21 -11.02 29.08 -28.98
C PRO A 21 -12.34 28.32 -29.27
N GLU A 22 -13.11 28.91 -30.13
CA GLU A 22 -14.33 28.41 -30.76
C GLU A 22 -14.03 27.14 -31.58
N VAL A 23 -14.68 26.01 -31.23
CA VAL A 23 -14.55 24.75 -31.96
C VAL A 23 -15.60 24.69 -33.07
N ALA A 24 -15.12 24.82 -34.30
CA ALA A 24 -15.94 24.65 -35.51
C ALA A 24 -16.51 23.22 -35.62
N LYS A 25 -17.83 23.13 -35.77
CA LYS A 25 -18.58 21.91 -36.08
C LYS A 25 -18.33 21.50 -37.54
N VAL A 26 -17.59 20.41 -37.73
CA VAL A 26 -17.53 19.71 -39.04
C VAL A 26 -18.44 18.49 -38.97
N ALA A 27 -19.49 18.47 -39.79
CA ALA A 27 -20.34 17.31 -39.97
C ALA A 27 -19.68 16.30 -40.92
N PRO A 28 -19.72 15.00 -40.67
CA PRO A 28 -19.32 13.98 -41.65
C PRO A 28 -20.53 13.57 -42.51
N LYS A 29 -20.33 13.64 -43.82
CA LYS A 29 -21.21 13.07 -44.84
C LYS A 29 -21.19 11.54 -44.75
N GLY A 30 -22.39 10.97 -44.88
CA GLY A 30 -22.59 9.52 -44.90
C GLY A 30 -22.08 8.88 -46.19
N ASP A 31 -21.69 7.62 -46.03
CA ASP A 31 -21.67 6.68 -47.15
C ASP A 31 -22.25 5.35 -46.67
N HIS A 32 -23.36 5.01 -47.32
CA HIS A 32 -24.07 3.74 -47.18
C HIS A 32 -23.25 2.64 -47.84
N ARG A 33 -22.95 1.56 -47.13
CA ARG A 33 -22.67 0.24 -47.71
C ARG A 33 -23.41 -0.83 -46.93
N ASP A 34 -24.40 -1.39 -47.61
CA ASP A 34 -25.15 -2.60 -47.25
C ASP A 34 -24.19 -3.80 -47.15
N GLY A 35 -24.43 -4.67 -46.20
CA GLY A 35 -23.68 -5.91 -46.20
C GLY A 35 -23.81 -6.76 -44.94
N ALA A 36 -24.75 -7.72 -44.99
CA ALA A 36 -24.76 -9.01 -44.32
C ALA A 36 -25.00 -9.06 -42.79
N ALA A 37 -26.23 -9.42 -42.46
CA ALA A 37 -26.70 -9.90 -41.17
C ALA A 37 -25.86 -11.08 -40.66
N ARG A 38 -25.05 -10.87 -39.63
CA ARG A 38 -24.49 -11.95 -38.76
C ARG A 38 -25.31 -11.99 -37.46
N LYS A 39 -26.02 -13.12 -37.27
CA LYS A 39 -26.75 -13.46 -36.05
C LYS A 39 -25.89 -13.22 -34.83
N GLY A 40 -26.22 -12.18 -34.05
CA GLY A 40 -25.63 -11.90 -32.77
C GLY A 40 -26.13 -12.91 -31.74
N GLY A 41 -25.23 -13.72 -31.21
CA GLY A 41 -25.45 -14.46 -29.97
C GLY A 41 -25.67 -13.48 -28.81
N PRO A 42 -26.34 -13.90 -27.71
CA PRO A 42 -26.63 -13.03 -26.58
C PRO A 42 -25.34 -12.51 -25.99
N ARG A 43 -25.14 -11.20 -26.08
CA ARG A 43 -24.08 -10.52 -25.34
C ARG A 43 -24.38 -10.76 -23.86
N ARG A 44 -23.58 -11.60 -23.23
CA ARG A 44 -23.51 -11.66 -21.76
C ARG A 44 -23.16 -10.26 -21.32
N ASP A 45 -24.16 -9.55 -20.85
CA ASP A 45 -24.02 -8.29 -20.16
C ASP A 45 -23.14 -8.57 -18.94
N GLY A 46 -21.84 -8.25 -19.11
CA GLY A 46 -20.87 -8.36 -18.03
C GLY A 46 -21.30 -7.32 -16.99
N SER A 47 -22.10 -7.79 -16.04
CA SER A 47 -22.37 -7.09 -14.81
C SER A 47 -21.08 -6.39 -14.36
N ARG A 48 -20.99 -5.09 -14.64
CA ARG A 48 -20.10 -4.19 -13.93
C ARG A 48 -20.57 -4.26 -12.49
N GLY A 49 -20.08 -5.28 -11.78
CA GLY A 49 -20.24 -5.40 -10.36
C GLY A 49 -19.80 -4.10 -9.75
N GLY A 50 -20.76 -3.27 -9.36
CA GLY A 50 -20.50 -2.13 -8.52
C GLY A 50 -19.59 -2.65 -7.42
N ILE A 51 -18.48 -1.98 -7.20
CA ILE A 51 -17.66 -2.19 -6.03
C ILE A 51 -18.62 -1.92 -4.88
N ARG A 52 -19.26 -3.00 -4.37
CA ARG A 52 -19.92 -2.92 -3.07
C ARG A 52 -18.82 -2.36 -2.17
N GLU A 53 -19.09 -1.22 -1.57
CA GLU A 53 -18.40 -0.77 -0.36
C GLU A 53 -18.68 -1.84 0.70
N GLU A 54 -18.04 -3.00 0.53
CA GLU A 54 -17.90 -3.95 1.61
C GLU A 54 -17.28 -3.14 2.73
N ALA A 55 -18.02 -2.98 3.81
CA ALA A 55 -17.59 -2.26 4.98
C ALA A 55 -16.12 -2.59 5.18
N LYS A 56 -15.26 -1.57 5.21
CA LYS A 56 -13.79 -1.75 5.19
C LYS A 56 -13.40 -2.51 6.45
N GLU A 57 -13.52 -3.84 6.39
CA GLU A 57 -13.18 -4.74 7.49
C GLU A 57 -11.69 -4.68 7.81
N PHE A 58 -10.89 -4.18 6.87
CA PHE A 58 -9.45 -4.10 6.98
C PHE A 58 -8.99 -2.64 6.95
N LYS A 59 -8.16 -2.29 7.91
CA LYS A 59 -7.37 -1.06 7.88
C LYS A 59 -6.25 -1.23 6.86
N GLU A 60 -6.12 -0.27 5.96
CA GLU A 60 -5.13 -0.27 4.89
C GLU A 60 -4.04 0.75 5.21
N GLU A 61 -2.79 0.36 5.06
CA GLU A 61 -1.66 1.27 5.21
C GLU A 61 -0.65 1.07 4.09
N MET A 62 -0.26 2.17 3.46
CA MET A 62 0.69 2.17 2.37
C MET A 62 2.12 2.16 2.89
N LEU A 63 2.92 1.19 2.44
CA LEU A 63 4.34 1.13 2.76
C LEU A 63 5.16 2.02 1.84
N GLU A 64 4.99 1.83 0.54
CA GLU A 64 5.80 2.50 -0.49
C GLU A 64 5.07 2.54 -1.83
N ILE A 65 5.21 3.66 -2.55
CA ILE A 65 4.90 3.76 -3.98
C ILE A 65 6.20 4.07 -4.72
N ALA A 66 6.51 3.26 -5.73
CA ALA A 66 7.68 3.46 -6.57
C ALA A 66 7.28 3.48 -8.05
N ARG A 67 7.87 4.40 -8.81
CA ARG A 67 7.78 4.40 -10.26
C ARG A 67 8.81 3.42 -10.81
N VAL A 68 8.36 2.40 -11.52
CA VAL A 68 9.19 1.36 -12.11
C VAL A 68 9.13 1.42 -13.62
N THR A 69 10.23 1.14 -14.29
CA THR A 69 10.35 1.26 -15.73
C THR A 69 10.84 -0.06 -16.33
N ARG A 70 10.19 -0.50 -17.40
CA ARG A 70 10.71 -1.52 -18.29
C ARG A 70 11.37 -0.83 -19.48
N VAL A 71 12.65 -1.03 -19.66
CA VAL A 71 13.42 -0.49 -20.78
C VAL A 71 13.52 -1.57 -21.86
N THR A 72 13.17 -1.21 -23.10
CA THR A 72 13.27 -2.05 -24.29
C THR A 72 13.97 -1.27 -25.40
N ALA A 73 14.37 -1.93 -26.50
CA ALA A 73 15.01 -1.29 -27.64
C ALA A 73 14.16 -0.14 -28.23
N GLY A 74 12.81 -0.25 -28.17
CA GLY A 74 11.87 0.78 -28.67
C GLY A 74 11.49 1.86 -27.66
N GLY A 75 12.03 1.86 -26.42
CA GLY A 75 11.74 2.90 -25.44
C GLY A 75 11.52 2.41 -24.00
N ARG A 76 10.91 3.29 -23.19
CA ARG A 76 10.70 3.08 -21.76
C ARG A 76 9.22 3.03 -21.41
N GLN A 77 8.74 1.92 -20.89
CA GLN A 77 7.38 1.79 -20.40
C GLN A 77 7.34 2.01 -18.88
N LEU A 78 6.71 3.10 -18.47
CA LEU A 78 6.56 3.46 -17.06
C LEU A 78 5.37 2.74 -16.43
N ARG A 79 5.53 2.31 -15.17
CA ARG A 79 4.46 1.76 -14.32
C ARG A 79 4.66 2.20 -12.88
N PHE A 80 3.59 2.14 -12.10
CA PHE A 80 3.65 2.37 -10.66
C PHE A 80 3.56 1.03 -9.92
N ARG A 81 4.40 0.88 -8.90
CA ARG A 81 4.37 -0.24 -7.97
C ARG A 81 3.91 0.29 -6.61
N ALA A 82 2.79 -0.20 -6.12
CA ALA A 82 2.32 0.04 -4.76
C ALA A 82 2.58 -1.19 -3.89
N SER A 83 3.06 -0.97 -2.67
CA SER A 83 3.20 -1.99 -1.62
C SER A 83 2.31 -1.57 -0.46
N ILE A 84 1.35 -2.43 -0.09
CA ILE A 84 0.31 -2.13 0.89
C ILE A 84 0.24 -3.25 1.92
N VAL A 85 -0.03 -2.85 3.15
CA VAL A 85 -0.37 -3.74 4.25
C VAL A 85 -1.83 -3.55 4.61
N ILE A 86 -2.53 -4.63 4.86
CA ILE A 86 -3.89 -4.64 5.39
C ILE A 86 -3.94 -5.42 6.70
N GLY A 87 -4.85 -5.04 7.59
CA GLY A 87 -5.09 -5.79 8.83
C GLY A 87 -6.41 -5.43 9.45
N ASP A 88 -6.92 -6.32 10.29
CA ASP A 88 -8.20 -6.17 10.97
C ASP A 88 -8.09 -5.62 12.40
N GLY A 89 -6.86 -5.37 12.88
CA GLY A 89 -6.62 -4.98 14.26
C GLY A 89 -6.83 -6.09 15.29
N LYS A 90 -7.04 -7.34 14.86
CA LYS A 90 -7.31 -8.53 15.69
C LYS A 90 -6.28 -9.65 15.47
N GLY A 91 -5.09 -9.31 14.96
CA GLY A 91 -4.02 -10.28 14.72
C GLY A 91 -4.04 -10.92 13.33
N ARG A 92 -4.84 -10.41 12.39
CA ARG A 92 -4.72 -10.78 10.97
C ARG A 92 -4.08 -9.65 10.20
N VAL A 93 -3.05 -9.95 9.44
CA VAL A 93 -2.33 -8.98 8.64
C VAL A 93 -1.93 -9.58 7.29
N GLY A 94 -1.97 -8.78 6.23
CA GLY A 94 -1.61 -9.20 4.88
C GLY A 94 -0.71 -8.18 4.20
N LEU A 95 0.24 -8.66 3.41
CA LEU A 95 1.11 -7.84 2.59
C LEU A 95 0.83 -8.12 1.12
N GLY A 96 0.59 -7.06 0.34
CA GLY A 96 0.37 -7.16 -1.09
C GLY A 96 1.21 -6.16 -1.89
N ILE A 97 1.53 -6.56 -3.11
CA ILE A 97 2.30 -5.76 -4.06
C ILE A 97 1.56 -5.72 -5.40
N GLY A 98 1.18 -4.52 -5.84
CA GLY A 98 0.51 -4.30 -7.11
C GLY A 98 1.34 -3.44 -8.07
N LYS A 99 1.20 -3.69 -9.38
CA LYS A 99 1.77 -2.85 -10.43
C LYS A 99 0.71 -2.49 -11.47
N SER A 100 0.65 -1.22 -11.86
CA SER A 100 -0.28 -0.74 -12.89
C SER A 100 0.29 0.46 -13.66
N GLY A 101 -0.36 0.88 -14.74
CA GLY A 101 -0.08 2.15 -15.43
C GLY A 101 -0.45 3.36 -14.58
N GLU A 102 -1.48 3.22 -13.74
CA GLU A 102 -1.98 4.25 -12.82
C GLU A 102 -1.77 3.86 -11.36
N VAL A 103 -1.66 4.86 -10.49
CA VAL A 103 -1.42 4.65 -9.05
C VAL A 103 -2.62 3.95 -8.40
N GLN A 104 -3.85 4.40 -8.69
CA GLN A 104 -5.06 3.79 -8.12
C GLN A 104 -5.19 2.31 -8.50
N GLY A 105 -5.03 1.98 -9.78
CA GLY A 105 -5.05 0.59 -10.21
C GLY A 105 -3.90 -0.26 -9.65
N ALA A 106 -2.76 0.33 -9.24
CA ALA A 106 -1.71 -0.38 -8.53
C ALA A 106 -2.09 -0.66 -7.08
N ILE A 107 -2.75 0.30 -6.40
CA ILE A 107 -3.27 0.18 -5.03
C ILE A 107 -4.32 -0.94 -4.96
N GLU A 108 -5.34 -0.93 -5.81
CA GLU A 108 -6.36 -1.97 -5.84
C GLU A 108 -5.79 -3.38 -6.06
N LYS A 109 -4.83 -3.51 -6.97
CA LYS A 109 -4.15 -4.79 -7.19
C LYS A 109 -3.36 -5.23 -5.97
N ALA A 110 -2.69 -4.30 -5.27
CA ALA A 110 -1.96 -4.60 -4.06
C ALA A 110 -2.91 -5.04 -2.93
N ILE A 111 -4.06 -4.41 -2.76
CA ILE A 111 -5.08 -4.80 -1.77
C ILE A 111 -5.60 -6.21 -2.07
N ARG A 112 -5.92 -6.52 -3.34
CA ARG A 112 -6.35 -7.86 -3.75
C ARG A 112 -5.29 -8.93 -3.49
N ASP A 113 -4.03 -8.60 -3.70
CA ASP A 113 -2.89 -9.48 -3.40
C ASP A 113 -2.72 -9.66 -1.88
N ALA A 114 -2.81 -8.58 -1.11
CA ALA A 114 -2.73 -8.62 0.35
C ALA A 114 -3.84 -9.48 0.99
N LYS A 115 -5.07 -9.39 0.47
CA LYS A 115 -6.21 -10.25 0.92
C LYS A 115 -5.97 -11.74 0.69
N LYS A 116 -5.15 -12.12 -0.29
CA LYS A 116 -4.77 -13.52 -0.54
C LYS A 116 -3.68 -14.02 0.41
N ASN A 117 -2.81 -13.11 0.87
CA ASN A 117 -1.63 -13.41 1.67
C ASN A 117 -1.83 -13.00 3.14
N LEU A 118 -3.00 -13.32 3.71
CA LEU A 118 -3.29 -13.05 5.12
C LEU A 118 -2.58 -14.05 6.03
N VAL A 119 -1.90 -13.53 7.04
CA VAL A 119 -1.27 -14.28 8.12
C VAL A 119 -2.02 -13.97 9.41
N THR A 120 -2.35 -15.00 10.18
CA THR A 120 -3.02 -14.87 11.48
C THR A 120 -2.05 -15.26 12.59
N PHE A 121 -1.98 -14.44 13.64
CA PHE A 121 -1.19 -14.71 14.83
C PHE A 121 -1.94 -14.26 16.08
N ASN A 122 -1.53 -14.79 17.24
CA ASN A 122 -2.20 -14.47 18.50
C ASN A 122 -1.59 -13.24 19.15
N ILE A 123 -2.44 -12.31 19.56
CA ILE A 123 -2.10 -11.14 20.37
C ILE A 123 -2.40 -11.46 21.83
N VAL A 124 -1.46 -11.19 22.73
CA VAL A 124 -1.59 -11.42 24.18
C VAL A 124 -1.46 -10.07 24.89
N ASN A 125 -2.52 -9.61 25.54
CA ASN A 125 -2.53 -8.33 26.26
C ASN A 125 -2.01 -7.12 25.44
N GLY A 126 -2.24 -7.15 24.10
CA GLY A 126 -1.77 -6.09 23.21
C GLY A 126 -0.32 -6.22 22.73
N THR A 127 0.39 -7.29 23.11
CA THR A 127 1.76 -7.58 22.71
C THR A 127 1.89 -8.99 22.10
N ILE A 128 3.12 -9.40 21.73
CA ILE A 128 3.44 -10.74 21.25
C ILE A 128 3.75 -11.70 22.41
N ALA A 129 3.56 -12.99 22.18
CA ALA A 129 3.66 -14.01 23.23
C ALA A 129 5.10 -14.32 23.66
N HIS A 130 6.10 -14.17 22.78
CA HIS A 130 7.50 -14.47 23.03
C HIS A 130 8.42 -13.74 22.04
N ASP A 131 9.70 -13.75 22.33
CA ASP A 131 10.74 -13.22 21.47
C ASP A 131 10.87 -14.02 20.19
N VAL A 132 11.03 -13.31 19.07
CA VAL A 132 11.22 -13.92 17.76
C VAL A 132 12.36 -13.24 17.02
N SER A 133 13.29 -14.04 16.52
CA SER A 133 14.35 -13.60 15.61
C SER A 133 14.20 -14.34 14.29
N VAL A 134 14.05 -13.60 13.19
CA VAL A 134 13.84 -14.16 11.86
C VAL A 134 14.67 -13.45 10.82
N ASN A 135 15.23 -14.25 9.91
CA ASN A 135 15.99 -13.77 8.77
C ASN A 135 15.26 -14.05 7.47
N PHE A 136 15.28 -13.11 6.57
CA PHE A 136 14.80 -13.26 5.21
C PHE A 136 15.66 -12.45 4.26
N LYS A 137 16.38 -13.13 3.35
CA LYS A 137 17.38 -12.53 2.46
C LYS A 137 18.41 -11.72 3.23
N ALA A 138 18.61 -10.45 2.84
CA ALA A 138 19.57 -9.54 3.46
C ALA A 138 19.04 -8.80 4.71
N SER A 139 17.83 -9.09 5.14
CA SER A 139 17.21 -8.42 6.30
C SER A 139 16.93 -9.41 7.41
N SER A 140 17.22 -9.01 8.64
CA SER A 140 16.86 -9.73 9.86
C SER A 140 15.99 -8.84 10.75
N LEU A 141 15.08 -9.46 11.48
CA LEU A 141 14.17 -8.80 12.38
C LEU A 141 14.18 -9.53 13.73
N PHE A 142 14.36 -8.76 14.78
CA PHE A 142 14.16 -9.15 16.16
C PHE A 142 12.91 -8.48 16.70
N LEU A 143 12.00 -9.27 17.26
CA LEU A 143 10.76 -8.82 17.91
C LEU A 143 10.82 -9.23 19.38
N HIS A 144 10.53 -8.27 20.28
CA HIS A 144 10.49 -8.48 21.72
C HIS A 144 9.13 -7.97 22.25
N PRO A 145 8.44 -8.73 23.14
CA PRO A 145 7.26 -8.23 23.81
C PRO A 145 7.62 -7.07 24.73
N ALA A 146 6.73 -6.08 24.83
CA ALA A 146 6.96 -4.90 25.64
C ALA A 146 5.92 -4.79 26.76
N HIS A 147 6.28 -4.06 27.81
CA HIS A 147 5.36 -3.73 28.89
C HIS A 147 4.21 -2.85 28.38
N PRO A 148 3.01 -2.95 28.98
CA PRO A 148 1.89 -2.08 28.65
C PRO A 148 2.28 -0.60 28.77
N GLY A 149 1.94 0.20 27.74
CA GLY A 149 2.26 1.62 27.68
C GLY A 149 3.58 1.98 26.99
N THR A 150 4.39 1.00 26.59
CA THR A 150 5.64 1.24 25.82
C THR A 150 5.36 1.74 24.42
N GLY A 151 4.24 1.32 23.83
CA GLY A 151 3.90 1.61 22.45
C GLY A 151 4.71 0.79 21.44
N ILE A 152 4.58 1.13 20.14
CA ILE A 152 5.27 0.46 19.06
C ILE A 152 6.61 1.15 18.79
N ILE A 153 7.71 0.48 19.18
CA ILE A 153 9.08 0.92 18.91
C ILE A 153 9.66 0.05 17.79
N ALA A 154 9.57 0.52 16.55
CA ALA A 154 9.95 -0.25 15.37
C ALA A 154 10.39 0.64 14.21
N GLY A 155 11.12 0.06 13.26
CA GLY A 155 11.42 0.71 11.97
C GLY A 155 10.17 0.92 11.12
N GLY A 156 10.21 1.86 10.16
CA GLY A 156 9.05 2.37 9.45
C GLY A 156 8.12 1.29 8.86
N ALA A 157 8.66 0.29 8.16
CA ALA A 157 7.84 -0.78 7.57
C ALA A 157 7.20 -1.67 8.64
N VAL A 158 7.96 -2.08 9.66
CA VAL A 158 7.47 -2.93 10.74
C VAL A 158 6.47 -2.19 11.62
N ARG A 159 6.71 -0.91 11.91
CA ARG A 159 5.78 -0.07 12.67
C ARG A 159 4.39 -0.03 12.04
N LYS A 160 4.31 0.20 10.72
CA LYS A 160 3.06 0.19 9.95
C LYS A 160 2.34 -1.15 10.07
N ILE A 161 3.07 -2.26 9.92
CA ILE A 161 2.51 -3.60 10.04
C ILE A 161 1.96 -3.86 11.45
N CYS A 162 2.71 -3.52 12.50
CA CYS A 162 2.26 -3.66 13.89
C CYS A 162 1.03 -2.80 14.19
N SER A 163 0.98 -1.56 13.68
CA SER A 163 -0.17 -0.66 13.85
C SER A 163 -1.46 -1.23 13.24
N VAL A 164 -1.35 -1.81 12.04
CA VAL A 164 -2.51 -2.38 11.31
C VAL A 164 -2.94 -3.73 11.89
N SER A 165 -2.00 -4.50 12.47
CA SER A 165 -2.30 -5.79 13.10
C SER A 165 -3.02 -5.69 14.45
N GLY A 166 -2.99 -4.51 15.09
CA GLY A 166 -3.61 -4.29 16.40
C GLY A 166 -2.68 -4.51 17.58
N LEU A 167 -1.38 -4.67 17.35
CA LEU A 167 -0.38 -4.65 18.42
C LEU A 167 -0.29 -3.24 18.99
N ARG A 168 -0.17 -3.15 20.32
CA ARG A 168 -0.04 -1.88 21.05
C ARG A 168 1.38 -1.68 21.57
N ASP A 169 1.97 -2.72 22.13
CA ASP A 169 3.24 -2.65 22.83
C ASP A 169 4.19 -3.71 22.27
N VAL A 170 5.19 -3.27 21.48
CA VAL A 170 6.18 -4.16 20.89
C VAL A 170 7.47 -3.40 20.59
N ILE A 171 8.60 -4.04 20.86
CA ILE A 171 9.92 -3.54 20.51
C ILE A 171 10.45 -4.38 19.36
N ALA A 172 10.84 -3.73 18.27
CA ALA A 172 11.36 -4.39 17.08
C ALA A 172 12.65 -3.71 16.60
N LYS A 173 13.66 -4.52 16.30
CA LYS A 173 14.91 -4.03 15.71
C LYS A 173 15.15 -4.71 14.37
N GLN A 174 15.33 -3.90 13.33
CA GLN A 174 15.72 -4.36 12.01
C GLN A 174 17.23 -4.26 11.84
N HIS A 175 17.84 -5.29 11.27
CA HIS A 175 19.23 -5.32 10.89
C HIS A 175 19.38 -5.68 9.40
N GLY A 176 20.49 -5.28 8.80
CA GLY A 176 20.80 -5.56 7.40
C GLY A 176 20.15 -4.58 6.43
N GLY A 177 19.43 -5.08 5.42
CA GLY A 177 18.93 -4.28 4.32
C GLY A 177 17.87 -3.25 4.71
N SER A 178 17.92 -2.05 4.11
CA SER A 178 16.96 -0.96 4.34
C SER A 178 15.70 -1.03 3.48
N ASN A 179 15.56 -2.02 2.59
CA ASN A 179 14.43 -2.15 1.67
C ASN A 179 13.11 -2.41 2.43
N SER A 180 12.13 -1.50 2.31
CA SER A 180 10.84 -1.55 2.97
C SER A 180 10.06 -2.83 2.69
N ILE A 181 10.08 -3.32 1.44
CA ILE A 181 9.38 -4.56 1.03
C ILE A 181 10.02 -5.79 1.67
N THR A 182 11.36 -5.85 1.72
CA THR A 182 12.06 -6.99 2.33
C THR A 182 11.81 -7.00 3.84
N ASN A 183 11.88 -5.85 4.50
CA ASN A 183 11.59 -5.70 5.91
C ASN A 183 10.14 -6.06 6.26
N ALA A 184 9.17 -5.70 5.38
CA ALA A 184 7.80 -6.14 5.54
C ALA A 184 7.64 -7.66 5.43
N ARG A 185 8.32 -8.30 4.48
CA ARG A 185 8.30 -9.77 4.34
C ARG A 185 8.93 -10.50 5.54
N VAL A 186 10.01 -9.94 6.10
CA VAL A 186 10.60 -10.48 7.34
C VAL A 186 9.57 -10.42 8.48
N ALA A 187 8.86 -9.30 8.64
CA ALA A 187 7.83 -9.16 9.67
C ALA A 187 6.68 -10.16 9.47
N MET A 188 6.19 -10.35 8.24
CA MET A 188 5.18 -11.37 7.95
C MET A 188 5.66 -12.78 8.30
N LYS A 189 6.91 -13.11 7.98
CA LYS A 189 7.53 -14.38 8.35
C LYS A 189 7.67 -14.52 9.88
N ALA A 190 8.02 -13.45 10.59
CA ALA A 190 8.11 -13.43 12.04
C ALA A 190 6.75 -13.69 12.68
N PHE A 191 5.67 -13.06 12.19
CA PHE A 191 4.31 -13.31 12.68
C PHE A 191 3.84 -14.73 12.40
N SER A 192 4.19 -15.32 11.26
CA SER A 192 3.90 -16.73 10.97
C SER A 192 4.64 -17.71 11.89
N SER A 193 5.79 -17.32 12.44
CA SER A 193 6.58 -18.16 13.34
C SER A 193 6.18 -18.04 14.82
N LEU A 194 5.28 -17.10 15.17
CA LEU A 194 4.76 -16.94 16.52
C LEU A 194 3.95 -18.17 16.94
N LYS A 195 4.35 -18.79 18.05
CA LYS A 195 3.65 -19.91 18.64
C LYS A 195 2.48 -19.43 19.51
N PRO A 196 1.35 -20.14 19.54
CA PRO A 196 0.26 -19.82 20.46
C PRO A 196 0.73 -20.03 21.91
N VAL A 197 0.17 -19.25 22.83
CA VAL A 197 0.54 -19.26 24.27
C VAL A 197 0.48 -20.65 24.87
N SER A 198 -0.45 -21.51 24.43
CA SER A 198 -0.58 -22.89 24.89
C SER A 198 0.64 -23.79 24.60
N GLN A 199 1.47 -23.40 23.61
CA GLN A 199 2.68 -24.16 23.23
C GLN A 199 3.97 -23.58 23.84
N ILE A 200 3.87 -22.41 24.47
CA ILE A 200 5.00 -21.81 25.18
C ILE A 200 5.05 -22.48 26.55
N LYS A 201 5.93 -23.48 26.69
CA LYS A 201 6.23 -24.01 28.01
C LYS A 201 6.73 -22.81 28.84
N SER A 202 6.01 -22.53 29.91
CA SER A 202 6.37 -21.48 30.85
C SER A 202 7.82 -21.71 31.31
N PHE A 203 8.76 -20.91 30.84
CA PHE A 203 10.01 -20.72 31.55
C PHE A 203 9.71 -19.89 32.80
N SER A 204 8.93 -20.49 33.70
CA SER A 204 8.79 -19.98 35.06
C SER A 204 9.98 -20.52 35.85
N LYS A 205 11.02 -19.72 35.92
CA LYS A 205 11.81 -19.56 37.15
C LYS A 205 12.66 -18.32 37.07
#